data_eaf31ad1b4409c23f5dbdb21aa57ad91
#
_entry.id   eaf31ad1b4409c23f5dbdb21aa57ad91
#
_cell.length_a   1.000
_cell.length_b   1.000
_cell.length_c   1.000
_cell.angle_alpha   90.00
_cell.angle_beta   90.00
_cell.angle_gamma   90.00
#
_symmetry.space_group_name_H-M   'P 1'
#
loop_
_entity.id
_entity.type
_entity.pdbx_description
1 polymer ?
#
loop_
_entity_poly.entity_id
_entity_poly.type
_entity_poly.pdbx_seq_one_letter_code
_entity_poly.pdbx_strand_id
1 'polypeptide(L)'
;MIPVFKTFRPKNSLISEYVDYYYLDVKPNNIETEFECFPHYNTTISLYKENINLNKGEVVFETKAKPLQIFTPIREDVLQVKQFGKVHRVVIVFKPLGIQQFYKNLNFNDFIRDYNFFSNLELSKLFSTEDTDIVRKHLDTFLFEKFTKYKNSILEKALTLIFKHLGTLPIQNIATEIKISRRHLNRLFNSHFGVSVKKFNEIVLFRKTLEKKLFENTEQSFTDLAYEFNYSDQSHLIKAFQNFTSNSPKKFLKKGTLLGNEDTFWHLKK
;
A
#
# COMPACT_ATOMS: atom_id res chain seq x y z
N MET A 1 -9.20 -26.17 -7.14
CA MET A 1 -9.65 -24.97 -6.38
C MET A 1 -9.76 -23.80 -7.35
N ILE A 2 -10.73 -22.92 -7.13
CA ILE A 2 -10.93 -21.70 -7.93
C ILE A 2 -10.02 -20.61 -7.35
N PRO A 3 -9.43 -19.72 -8.19
CA PRO A 3 -8.68 -18.57 -7.68
C PRO A 3 -9.53 -17.68 -6.77
N VAL A 4 -8.95 -17.23 -5.66
CA VAL A 4 -9.62 -16.38 -4.67
C VAL A 4 -8.82 -15.11 -4.49
N PHE A 5 -9.49 -13.95 -4.65
CA PHE A 5 -8.97 -12.66 -4.19
C PHE A 5 -10.04 -11.98 -3.34
N LYS A 6 -9.74 -11.78 -2.07
CA LYS A 6 -10.68 -11.15 -1.12
C LYS A 6 -9.97 -10.10 -0.29
N THR A 7 -10.59 -8.93 -0.16
CA THR A 7 -10.18 -7.87 0.77
C THR A 7 -11.09 -7.89 2.00
N PHE A 8 -10.55 -7.57 3.17
CA PHE A 8 -11.30 -7.51 4.42
C PHE A 8 -10.60 -6.61 5.43
N ARG A 9 -11.37 -5.95 6.29
CA ARG A 9 -10.84 -4.98 7.26
C ARG A 9 -10.66 -5.57 8.66
N PRO A 10 -9.72 -5.04 9.47
CA PRO A 10 -9.61 -5.39 10.89
C PRO A 10 -10.95 -5.17 11.61
N LYS A 11 -11.27 -6.05 12.58
CA LYS A 11 -12.40 -5.87 13.51
C LYS A 11 -11.95 -5.35 14.88
N ASN A 12 -10.67 -5.54 15.23
CA ASN A 12 -10.10 -4.95 16.43
C ASN A 12 -9.98 -3.44 16.25
N SER A 13 -10.58 -2.64 17.13
CA SER A 13 -10.63 -1.18 17.05
C SER A 13 -9.24 -0.55 17.05
N LEU A 14 -8.31 -1.02 17.91
CA LEU A 14 -6.95 -0.54 17.97
C LEU A 14 -6.20 -0.84 16.65
N ILE A 15 -6.33 -2.05 16.12
CA ILE A 15 -5.64 -2.43 14.88
C ILE A 15 -6.18 -1.64 13.69
N SER A 16 -7.48 -1.37 13.64
CA SER A 16 -8.12 -0.58 12.57
C SER A 16 -7.67 0.89 12.52
N GLU A 17 -7.07 1.43 13.59
CA GLU A 17 -6.44 2.76 13.56
C GLU A 17 -5.21 2.79 12.65
N TYR A 18 -4.46 1.68 12.54
CA TYR A 18 -3.13 1.60 11.93
C TYR A 18 -3.08 0.71 10.68
N VAL A 19 -3.97 -0.28 10.59
CA VAL A 19 -4.12 -1.14 9.42
C VAL A 19 -5.34 -0.68 8.63
N ASP A 20 -5.16 -0.55 7.32
CA ASP A 20 -6.23 -0.14 6.41
C ASP A 20 -7.12 -1.33 6.06
N TYR A 21 -6.52 -2.35 5.48
CA TYR A 21 -7.18 -3.60 5.17
C TYR A 21 -6.17 -4.75 5.05
N TYR A 22 -6.69 -5.95 4.98
CA TYR A 22 -6.00 -7.18 4.61
C TYR A 22 -6.48 -7.66 3.26
N TYR A 23 -5.68 -8.46 2.58
CA TYR A 23 -6.21 -9.27 1.48
C TYR A 23 -5.58 -10.66 1.43
N LEU A 24 -6.39 -11.60 0.94
CA LEU A 24 -6.02 -12.98 0.64
C LEU A 24 -6.02 -13.16 -0.87
N ASP A 25 -4.92 -13.68 -1.41
CA ASP A 25 -4.72 -13.98 -2.83
C ASP A 25 -4.28 -15.44 -2.97
N VAL A 26 -5.18 -16.30 -3.45
CA VAL A 26 -4.93 -17.73 -3.61
C VAL A 26 -5.14 -18.13 -5.07
N LYS A 27 -4.10 -18.67 -5.69
CA LYS A 27 -4.08 -19.11 -7.09
C LYS A 27 -3.49 -20.52 -7.18
N PRO A 28 -4.29 -21.56 -6.92
CA PRO A 28 -3.78 -22.94 -6.78
C PRO A 28 -3.27 -23.55 -8.09
N ASN A 29 -3.78 -23.08 -9.23
CA ASN A 29 -3.43 -23.57 -10.57
C ASN A 29 -2.69 -22.50 -11.40
N ASN A 30 -2.10 -21.51 -10.75
CA ASN A 30 -1.36 -20.47 -11.44
C ASN A 30 -0.11 -21.06 -12.08
N ILE A 31 0.14 -20.72 -13.35
CA ILE A 31 1.41 -20.94 -14.04
C ILE A 31 2.23 -19.67 -13.93
N GLU A 32 1.67 -18.56 -14.39
CA GLU A 32 2.27 -17.24 -14.34
C GLU A 32 1.16 -16.19 -14.18
N THR A 33 1.42 -15.18 -13.36
CA THR A 33 0.62 -13.95 -13.28
C THR A 33 1.56 -12.78 -13.23
N GLU A 34 1.36 -11.80 -14.12
CA GLU A 34 2.09 -10.53 -14.09
C GLU A 34 1.09 -9.37 -13.93
N PHE A 35 1.45 -8.42 -13.05
CA PHE A 35 0.64 -7.22 -12.85
C PHE A 35 1.48 -6.02 -12.38
N GLU A 36 0.94 -4.83 -12.62
CA GLU A 36 1.53 -3.56 -12.20
C GLU A 36 0.78 -3.01 -10.99
N CYS A 37 1.53 -2.71 -9.92
CA CYS A 37 1.06 -1.95 -8.78
C CYS A 37 1.58 -0.53 -8.86
N PHE A 38 0.71 0.45 -8.64
CA PHE A 38 1.03 1.86 -8.77
C PHE A 38 1.42 2.50 -7.44
N PRO A 39 2.14 3.63 -7.44
CA PRO A 39 2.52 4.35 -6.22
C PRO A 39 1.35 4.53 -5.26
N HIS A 40 1.61 4.32 -3.97
CA HIS A 40 0.64 4.44 -2.89
C HIS A 40 1.32 4.92 -1.62
N TYR A 41 0.62 5.69 -0.79
CA TYR A 41 1.11 6.18 0.51
C TYR A 41 1.05 5.12 1.64
N ASN A 42 0.53 3.93 1.37
CA ASN A 42 0.50 2.81 2.30
C ASN A 42 1.78 1.98 2.19
N THR A 43 2.13 1.30 3.28
CA THR A 43 3.16 0.25 3.29
C THR A 43 2.51 -1.12 3.44
N THR A 44 3.18 -2.18 3.02
CA THR A 44 2.60 -3.53 3.11
C THR A 44 3.58 -4.56 3.65
N ILE A 45 3.04 -5.58 4.34
CA ILE A 45 3.73 -6.85 4.57
C ILE A 45 3.00 -7.90 3.74
N SER A 46 3.72 -8.54 2.81
CA SER A 46 3.24 -9.69 2.04
C SER A 46 3.81 -10.98 2.63
N LEU A 47 2.92 -11.90 2.97
CA LEU A 47 3.23 -13.21 3.52
C LEU A 47 2.88 -14.27 2.47
N TYR A 48 3.83 -15.10 2.06
CA TYR A 48 3.64 -16.19 1.12
C TYR A 48 3.89 -17.52 1.80
N LYS A 49 3.08 -18.53 1.48
CA LYS A 49 3.13 -19.85 2.13
C LYS A 49 4.37 -20.65 1.71
N GLU A 50 4.58 -20.81 0.42
CA GLU A 50 5.61 -21.69 -0.17
C GLU A 50 6.20 -21.03 -1.42
N ASN A 51 6.70 -19.81 -1.28
CA ASN A 51 7.31 -19.07 -2.38
C ASN A 51 8.69 -18.56 -1.97
N ILE A 52 9.59 -18.50 -2.92
CA ILE A 52 10.89 -17.81 -2.79
C ILE A 52 10.84 -16.51 -3.61
N ASN A 53 11.65 -15.55 -3.22
CA ASN A 53 11.82 -14.31 -3.95
C ASN A 53 13.07 -14.39 -4.82
N LEU A 54 12.93 -14.19 -6.12
CA LEU A 54 14.06 -14.15 -7.05
C LEU A 54 14.64 -12.74 -7.15
N ASN A 55 13.76 -11.76 -7.44
CA ASN A 55 14.12 -10.37 -7.68
C ASN A 55 13.05 -9.43 -7.08
N LYS A 56 13.27 -8.12 -7.19
CA LYS A 56 12.26 -7.13 -6.80
C LYS A 56 10.96 -7.36 -7.58
N GLY A 57 9.91 -7.77 -6.87
CA GLY A 57 8.60 -8.05 -7.46
C GLY A 57 8.43 -9.46 -8.04
N GLU A 58 9.46 -10.31 -8.08
CA GLU A 58 9.39 -11.67 -8.64
C GLU A 58 9.36 -12.72 -7.54
N VAL A 59 8.33 -13.56 -7.53
CA VAL A 59 8.20 -14.69 -6.62
C VAL A 59 7.91 -15.98 -7.38
N VAL A 60 8.49 -17.08 -6.92
CA VAL A 60 8.34 -18.41 -7.52
C VAL A 60 7.87 -19.39 -6.46
N PHE A 61 6.91 -20.23 -6.83
CA PHE A 61 6.48 -21.34 -5.98
C PHE A 61 7.60 -22.38 -5.87
N GLU A 62 7.91 -22.76 -4.66
CA GLU A 62 8.86 -23.85 -4.37
C GLU A 62 8.28 -24.73 -3.27
N THR A 63 8.02 -25.99 -3.61
CA THR A 63 7.43 -26.98 -2.69
C THR A 63 8.30 -27.11 -1.42
N LYS A 64 7.69 -27.00 -0.24
CA LYS A 64 8.34 -27.06 1.07
C LYS A 64 9.26 -25.88 1.38
N ALA A 65 9.28 -24.82 0.57
CA ALA A 65 9.96 -23.60 0.94
C ALA A 65 9.39 -23.04 2.26
N LYS A 66 10.25 -22.39 3.03
CA LYS A 66 9.80 -21.67 4.23
C LYS A 66 8.91 -20.49 3.80
N PRO A 67 7.92 -20.12 4.62
CA PRO A 67 7.11 -18.94 4.32
C PRO A 67 7.97 -17.69 4.09
N LEU A 68 7.70 -16.99 3.01
CA LEU A 68 8.39 -15.76 2.64
C LEU A 68 7.63 -14.55 3.18
N GLN A 69 8.35 -13.61 3.79
CA GLN A 69 7.81 -12.38 4.34
C GLN A 69 8.49 -11.18 3.67
N ILE A 70 7.72 -10.30 3.04
CA ILE A 70 8.27 -9.15 2.33
C ILE A 70 7.61 -7.87 2.85
N PHE A 71 8.40 -6.96 3.40
CA PHE A 71 7.97 -5.58 3.62
C PHE A 71 8.17 -4.77 2.34
N THR A 72 7.12 -4.05 1.95
CA THR A 72 7.17 -3.11 0.84
C THR A 72 6.93 -1.70 1.36
N PRO A 73 7.91 -0.79 1.24
CA PRO A 73 7.77 0.61 1.64
C PRO A 73 6.86 1.38 0.67
N ILE A 74 6.65 2.66 0.94
CA ILE A 74 6.02 3.58 -0.02
C ILE A 74 6.84 3.60 -1.31
N ARG A 75 6.17 3.46 -2.44
CA ARG A 75 6.79 3.43 -3.76
C ARG A 75 6.51 4.72 -4.51
N GLU A 76 7.55 5.25 -5.13
CA GLU A 76 7.43 6.40 -6.04
C GLU A 76 7.11 5.98 -7.47
N ASP A 77 7.49 4.73 -7.82
CA ASP A 77 7.39 4.17 -9.16
C ASP A 77 6.45 2.96 -9.22
N VAL A 78 6.09 2.56 -10.44
CA VAL A 78 5.33 1.34 -10.72
C VAL A 78 6.14 0.11 -10.30
N LEU A 79 5.53 -0.77 -9.53
CA LEU A 79 6.09 -2.07 -9.21
C LEU A 79 5.51 -3.12 -10.16
N GLN A 80 6.37 -3.72 -10.95
CA GLN A 80 6.06 -4.93 -11.72
C GLN A 80 6.09 -6.12 -10.75
N VAL A 81 5.00 -6.89 -10.70
CA VAL A 81 4.94 -8.12 -9.88
C VAL A 81 4.76 -9.31 -10.82
N LYS A 82 5.61 -10.31 -10.65
CA LYS A 82 5.54 -11.60 -11.35
C LYS A 82 5.44 -12.73 -10.34
N GLN A 83 4.47 -13.59 -10.54
CA GLN A 83 4.21 -14.75 -9.69
C GLN A 83 4.21 -16.01 -10.55
N PHE A 84 5.21 -16.85 -10.36
CA PHE A 84 5.36 -18.12 -11.05
C PHE A 84 4.93 -19.30 -10.18
N GLY A 85 4.07 -20.17 -10.73
CA GLY A 85 3.51 -21.29 -10.01
C GLY A 85 2.45 -20.88 -8.97
N LYS A 86 2.08 -21.78 -8.10
CA LYS A 86 1.01 -21.60 -7.11
C LYS A 86 1.27 -20.37 -6.21
N VAL A 87 0.19 -19.69 -5.83
CA VAL A 87 0.23 -18.57 -4.89
C VAL A 87 -0.76 -18.81 -3.76
N HIS A 88 -0.29 -18.70 -2.53
CA HIS A 88 -1.12 -18.52 -1.35
C HIS A 88 -0.49 -17.39 -0.55
N ARG A 89 -1.08 -16.20 -0.66
CA ARG A 89 -0.54 -14.95 -0.12
C ARG A 89 -1.56 -14.25 0.75
N VAL A 90 -1.11 -13.80 1.92
CA VAL A 90 -1.84 -12.89 2.81
C VAL A 90 -1.07 -11.58 2.86
N VAL A 91 -1.77 -10.45 2.74
CA VAL A 91 -1.14 -9.13 2.78
C VAL A 91 -1.83 -8.24 3.80
N ILE A 92 -0.99 -7.50 4.53
CA ILE A 92 -1.39 -6.49 5.49
C ILE A 92 -1.04 -5.13 4.88
N VAL A 93 -2.03 -4.27 4.72
CA VAL A 93 -1.86 -2.90 4.21
C VAL A 93 -1.95 -1.93 5.37
N PHE A 94 -0.86 -1.23 5.66
CA PHE A 94 -0.77 -0.30 6.77
C PHE A 94 -1.04 1.13 6.31
N LYS A 95 -1.78 1.86 7.12
CA LYS A 95 -1.88 3.32 7.00
C LYS A 95 -0.53 3.99 7.27
N PRO A 96 -0.29 5.25 6.85
CA PRO A 96 0.91 5.99 7.23
C PRO A 96 1.14 6.00 8.74
N LEU A 97 2.36 5.73 9.19
CA LEU A 97 2.77 5.47 10.58
C LEU A 97 2.14 4.22 11.23
N GLY A 98 1.41 3.41 10.47
CA GLY A 98 0.78 2.21 11.00
C GLY A 98 1.79 1.12 11.35
N ILE A 99 2.69 0.77 10.43
CA ILE A 99 3.64 -0.32 10.65
C ILE A 99 4.60 -0.06 11.82
N GLN A 100 4.94 1.21 12.09
CA GLN A 100 5.80 1.60 13.21
C GLN A 100 5.19 1.29 14.59
N GLN A 101 3.88 1.04 14.65
CA GLN A 101 3.20 0.62 15.89
C GLN A 101 3.53 -0.83 16.27
N PHE A 102 4.04 -1.62 15.33
CA PHE A 102 4.26 -3.05 15.51
C PHE A 102 5.73 -3.45 15.39
N TYR A 103 6.50 -2.70 14.57
CA TYR A 103 7.89 -3.05 14.23
C TYR A 103 8.77 -1.82 14.30
N LYS A 104 9.90 -1.96 15.01
CA LYS A 104 10.90 -0.90 15.20
C LYS A 104 12.06 -1.07 14.22
N ASN A 105 12.77 0.04 13.95
CA ASN A 105 14.04 0.05 13.19
C ASN A 105 13.91 -0.49 11.75
N LEU A 106 12.75 -0.32 11.12
CA LEU A 106 12.58 -0.67 9.72
C LEU A 106 13.30 0.34 8.82
N ASN A 107 13.96 -0.17 7.78
CA ASN A 107 14.45 0.66 6.68
C ASN A 107 13.31 0.90 5.68
N PHE A 108 12.93 2.17 5.48
CA PHE A 108 11.85 2.54 4.56
C PHE A 108 12.35 2.86 3.14
N ASN A 109 13.66 2.76 2.87
CA ASN A 109 14.21 3.09 1.55
C ASN A 109 14.22 1.90 0.59
N ASP A 110 14.02 0.67 1.09
CA ASP A 110 14.04 -0.54 0.26
C ASP A 110 13.12 -1.64 0.82
N PHE A 111 12.90 -2.66 -0.01
CA PHE A 111 12.19 -3.87 0.38
C PHE A 111 12.99 -4.65 1.42
N ILE A 112 12.31 -5.09 2.49
CA ILE A 112 12.93 -5.96 3.51
C ILE A 112 12.39 -7.38 3.32
N ARG A 113 13.29 -8.36 3.19
CA ARG A 113 12.97 -9.77 2.93
C ARG A 113 13.46 -10.70 4.04
N ASP A 114 14.45 -10.27 4.82
CA ASP A 114 15.13 -11.09 5.84
C ASP A 114 14.67 -10.71 7.25
N TYR A 115 13.46 -10.20 7.39
CA TYR A 115 12.89 -9.84 8.67
C TYR A 115 11.71 -10.76 9.02
N ASN A 116 11.75 -11.35 10.21
CA ASN A 116 10.69 -12.22 10.70
C ASN A 116 9.57 -11.39 11.34
N PHE A 117 8.66 -10.86 10.51
CA PHE A 117 7.47 -10.11 10.97
C PHE A 117 6.54 -11.00 11.81
N PHE A 118 6.40 -12.26 11.40
CA PHE A 118 5.61 -13.28 12.06
C PHE A 118 6.47 -14.52 12.30
N SER A 119 6.25 -15.19 13.42
CA SER A 119 6.88 -16.48 13.73
C SER A 119 6.35 -17.60 12.85
N ASN A 120 7.08 -18.71 12.73
CA ASN A 120 6.62 -19.87 11.98
C ASN A 120 5.28 -20.43 12.48
N LEU A 121 5.01 -20.36 13.79
CA LEU A 121 3.75 -20.79 14.38
C LEU A 121 2.58 -19.89 13.95
N GLU A 122 2.78 -18.58 13.96
CA GLU A 122 1.77 -17.61 13.49
C GLU A 122 1.49 -17.81 12.00
N LEU A 123 2.53 -17.96 11.17
CA LEU A 123 2.40 -18.23 9.74
C LEU A 123 1.69 -19.55 9.45
N SER A 124 1.97 -20.62 10.21
CA SER A 124 1.28 -21.90 10.05
C SER A 124 -0.21 -21.78 10.32
N LYS A 125 -0.62 -21.00 11.33
CA LYS A 125 -2.03 -20.70 11.62
C LYS A 125 -2.67 -19.88 10.52
N LEU A 126 -2.00 -18.85 9.99
CA LEU A 126 -2.52 -18.03 8.89
C LEU A 126 -2.76 -18.85 7.62
N PHE A 127 -1.85 -19.77 7.30
CA PHE A 127 -1.93 -20.59 6.08
C PHE A 127 -2.69 -21.90 6.23
N SER A 128 -3.27 -22.17 7.40
CA SER A 128 -4.09 -23.37 7.65
C SER A 128 -5.49 -23.26 7.05
N THR A 129 -5.93 -22.05 6.64
CA THR A 129 -7.30 -21.78 6.17
C THR A 129 -7.31 -20.69 5.08
N GLU A 130 -8.38 -20.70 4.28
CA GLU A 130 -8.73 -19.64 3.32
C GLU A 130 -9.98 -18.85 3.79
N ASP A 131 -10.50 -19.16 4.97
CA ASP A 131 -11.60 -18.41 5.58
C ASP A 131 -11.09 -17.05 6.07
N THR A 132 -11.59 -15.99 5.44
CA THR A 132 -11.16 -14.61 5.73
C THR A 132 -11.52 -14.13 7.14
N ASP A 133 -12.55 -14.68 7.78
CA ASP A 133 -12.91 -14.34 9.15
C ASP A 133 -11.91 -14.95 10.15
N ILE A 134 -11.45 -16.16 9.88
CA ILE A 134 -10.42 -16.83 10.70
C ILE A 134 -9.06 -16.16 10.48
N VAL A 135 -8.67 -15.92 9.22
CA VAL A 135 -7.41 -15.21 8.89
C VAL A 135 -7.39 -13.83 9.56
N ARG A 136 -8.48 -13.06 9.48
CA ARG A 136 -8.61 -11.76 10.15
C ARG A 136 -8.41 -11.86 11.65
N LYS A 137 -9.10 -12.82 12.31
CA LYS A 137 -8.97 -13.02 13.74
C LYS A 137 -7.52 -13.30 14.14
N HIS A 138 -6.82 -14.13 13.39
CA HIS A 138 -5.40 -14.41 13.64
C HIS A 138 -4.55 -13.15 13.46
N LEU A 139 -4.72 -12.41 12.35
CA LEU A 139 -3.97 -11.18 12.11
C LEU A 139 -4.23 -10.11 13.19
N ASP A 140 -5.49 -9.88 13.55
CA ASP A 140 -5.84 -8.92 14.60
C ASP A 140 -5.20 -9.31 15.94
N THR A 141 -5.22 -10.61 16.30
CA THR A 141 -4.60 -11.11 17.55
C THR A 141 -3.07 -10.94 17.51
N PHE A 142 -2.41 -11.39 16.44
CA PHE A 142 -0.95 -11.34 16.35
C PHE A 142 -0.42 -9.89 16.31
N LEU A 143 -1.13 -9.00 15.62
CA LEU A 143 -0.77 -7.58 15.60
C LEU A 143 -1.04 -6.92 16.95
N PHE A 144 -2.12 -7.27 17.63
CA PHE A 144 -2.40 -6.77 18.98
C PHE A 144 -1.30 -7.14 19.97
N GLU A 145 -0.81 -8.38 19.94
CA GLU A 145 0.31 -8.83 20.77
C GLU A 145 1.63 -8.13 20.48
N LYS A 146 1.84 -7.69 19.23
CA LYS A 146 3.06 -6.96 18.79
C LYS A 146 2.94 -5.43 18.98
N PHE A 147 1.76 -4.93 19.36
CA PHE A 147 1.52 -3.51 19.44
C PHE A 147 2.43 -2.82 20.47
N THR A 148 3.18 -1.81 19.99
CA THR A 148 3.99 -0.94 20.83
C THR A 148 3.75 0.50 20.39
N LYS A 149 3.06 1.29 21.23
CA LYS A 149 2.70 2.66 20.86
C LYS A 149 3.90 3.46 20.39
N TYR A 150 3.90 3.81 19.11
CA TYR A 150 4.83 4.75 18.50
C TYR A 150 4.17 6.12 18.42
N LYS A 151 4.88 7.18 18.79
CA LYS A 151 4.37 8.55 18.73
C LYS A 151 5.39 9.48 18.08
N ASN A 152 4.95 10.22 17.08
CA ASN A 152 5.70 11.30 16.47
C ASN A 152 4.75 12.46 16.15
N SER A 153 4.60 13.37 17.10
CA SER A 153 3.61 14.46 17.00
C SER A 153 3.80 15.39 15.79
N ILE A 154 5.03 15.51 15.29
CA ILE A 154 5.34 16.31 14.09
C ILE A 154 4.78 15.62 12.86
N LEU A 155 5.08 14.32 12.69
CA LEU A 155 4.57 13.53 11.55
C LEU A 155 3.06 13.37 11.60
N GLU A 156 2.47 13.11 12.77
CA GLU A 156 1.03 13.01 12.96
C GLU A 156 0.32 14.29 12.52
N LYS A 157 0.81 15.47 12.96
CA LYS A 157 0.26 16.77 12.53
C LYS A 157 0.46 17.02 11.03
N ALA A 158 1.64 16.71 10.50
CA ALA A 158 1.91 16.87 9.07
C ALA A 158 0.97 15.99 8.23
N LEU A 159 0.78 14.71 8.59
CA LEU A 159 -0.15 13.82 7.91
C LEU A 159 -1.59 14.32 8.00
N THR A 160 -2.03 14.79 9.18
CA THR A 160 -3.37 15.38 9.34
C THR A 160 -3.59 16.53 8.36
N LEU A 161 -2.62 17.44 8.20
CA LEU A 161 -2.70 18.54 7.25
C LEU A 161 -2.71 18.05 5.80
N ILE A 162 -1.82 17.11 5.46
CA ILE A 162 -1.74 16.55 4.11
C ILE A 162 -3.05 15.90 3.70
N PHE A 163 -3.63 15.04 4.54
CA PHE A 163 -4.89 14.37 4.22
C PHE A 163 -6.11 15.29 4.26
N LYS A 164 -6.15 16.24 5.20
CA LYS A 164 -7.21 17.27 5.24
C LYS A 164 -7.26 18.10 3.95
N HIS A 165 -6.12 18.40 3.37
CA HIS A 165 -6.00 19.18 2.14
C HIS A 165 -5.73 18.31 0.89
N LEU A 166 -5.95 17.01 0.96
CA LEU A 166 -5.85 16.06 -0.16
C LEU A 166 -4.52 16.15 -0.92
N GLY A 167 -3.42 16.46 -0.23
CA GLY A 167 -2.10 16.62 -0.86
C GLY A 167 -1.89 17.93 -1.63
N THR A 168 -2.82 18.88 -1.58
CA THR A 168 -2.71 20.16 -2.32
C THR A 168 -2.00 21.27 -1.54
N LEU A 169 -1.86 21.14 -0.20
CA LEU A 169 -1.26 22.18 0.62
C LEU A 169 0.25 22.31 0.34
N PRO A 170 0.77 23.53 0.04
CA PRO A 170 2.21 23.75 -0.16
C PRO A 170 3.04 23.31 1.07
N ILE A 171 4.17 22.66 0.81
CA ILE A 171 5.05 22.15 1.88
C ILE A 171 5.52 23.24 2.84
N GLN A 172 5.71 24.47 2.33
CA GLN A 172 6.05 25.62 3.17
C GLN A 172 4.97 25.89 4.21
N ASN A 173 3.69 25.82 3.81
CA ASN A 173 2.56 26.09 4.70
C ASN A 173 2.46 25.00 5.78
N ILE A 174 2.63 23.71 5.39
CA ILE A 174 2.69 22.59 6.34
C ILE A 174 3.80 22.84 7.38
N ALA A 175 5.01 23.13 6.93
CA ALA A 175 6.16 23.35 7.80
C ALA A 175 5.95 24.55 8.75
N THR A 176 5.37 25.65 8.24
CA THR A 176 5.04 26.85 9.03
C THR A 176 4.00 26.55 10.10
N GLU A 177 2.92 25.83 9.76
CA GLU A 177 1.84 25.52 10.70
C GLU A 177 2.31 24.62 11.86
N ILE A 178 3.19 23.67 11.58
CA ILE A 178 3.79 22.80 12.61
C ILE A 178 5.04 23.37 13.26
N LYS A 179 5.44 24.61 12.88
CA LYS A 179 6.57 25.38 13.46
C LYS A 179 7.93 24.70 13.34
N ILE A 180 8.23 24.13 12.16
CA ILE A 180 9.55 23.55 11.85
C ILE A 180 10.05 24.03 10.48
N SER A 181 11.34 23.79 10.18
CA SER A 181 11.86 24.07 8.85
C SER A 181 11.44 23.01 7.83
N ARG A 182 11.28 23.40 6.55
CA ARG A 182 11.05 22.46 5.45
C ARG A 182 12.11 21.36 5.40
N ARG A 183 13.37 21.69 5.67
CA ARG A 183 14.48 20.72 5.69
C ARG A 183 14.28 19.67 6.78
N HIS A 184 13.84 20.07 7.97
CA HIS A 184 13.56 19.14 9.07
C HIS A 184 12.37 18.24 8.71
N LEU A 185 11.28 18.80 8.20
CA LEU A 185 10.11 18.04 7.75
C LEU A 185 10.51 16.99 6.69
N ASN A 186 11.28 17.40 5.67
CA ASN A 186 11.72 16.49 4.61
C ASN A 186 12.62 15.36 5.15
N ARG A 187 13.52 15.66 6.12
CA ARG A 187 14.33 14.63 6.77
C ARG A 187 13.47 13.60 7.52
N LEU A 188 12.43 14.05 8.22
CA LEU A 188 11.50 13.15 8.90
C LEU A 188 10.74 12.26 7.93
N PHE A 189 10.25 12.80 6.82
CA PHE A 189 9.57 12.00 5.79
C PHE A 189 10.50 10.96 5.18
N ASN A 190 11.72 11.34 4.79
CA ASN A 190 12.70 10.38 4.27
C ASN A 190 13.02 9.26 5.25
N SER A 191 13.19 9.58 6.54
CA SER A 191 13.57 8.57 7.55
C SER A 191 12.40 7.64 7.94
N HIS A 192 11.14 8.10 7.86
CA HIS A 192 9.98 7.33 8.34
C HIS A 192 9.08 6.78 7.23
N PHE A 193 9.24 7.27 6.00
CA PHE A 193 8.44 6.84 4.85
C PHE A 193 9.28 6.47 3.63
N GLY A 194 10.60 6.77 3.65
CA GLY A 194 11.50 6.51 2.52
C GLY A 194 11.32 7.46 1.33
N VAL A 195 10.46 8.47 1.45
CA VAL A 195 10.17 9.42 0.36
C VAL A 195 10.20 10.85 0.87
N SER A 196 10.43 11.82 -0.02
CA SER A 196 10.34 13.24 0.34
C SER A 196 8.90 13.63 0.68
N VAL A 197 8.73 14.65 1.54
CA VAL A 197 7.40 15.17 1.86
C VAL A 197 6.65 15.67 0.61
N LYS A 198 7.37 16.22 -0.38
CA LYS A 198 6.79 16.63 -1.66
C LYS A 198 6.22 15.43 -2.43
N LYS A 199 7.02 14.38 -2.56
CA LYS A 199 6.58 13.16 -3.26
C LYS A 199 5.42 12.47 -2.54
N PHE A 200 5.44 12.41 -1.20
CA PHE A 200 4.33 11.91 -0.41
C PHE A 200 3.03 12.68 -0.68
N ASN A 201 3.10 14.02 -0.70
CA ASN A 201 1.97 14.91 -1.02
C ASN A 201 1.41 14.63 -2.43
N GLU A 202 2.30 14.50 -3.42
CA GLU A 202 1.94 14.17 -4.80
C GLU A 202 1.25 12.79 -4.91
N ILE A 203 1.76 11.78 -4.17
CA ILE A 203 1.14 10.45 -4.11
C ILE A 203 -0.24 10.52 -3.46
N VAL A 204 -0.41 11.27 -2.37
CA VAL A 204 -1.73 11.44 -1.73
C VAL A 204 -2.71 12.09 -2.69
N LEU A 205 -2.32 13.18 -3.36
CA LEU A 205 -3.16 13.86 -4.36
C LEU A 205 -3.57 12.90 -5.49
N PHE A 206 -2.61 12.18 -6.08
CA PHE A 206 -2.87 11.20 -7.13
C PHE A 206 -3.86 10.11 -6.66
N ARG A 207 -3.63 9.53 -5.47
CA ARG A 207 -4.50 8.47 -4.94
C ARG A 207 -5.90 8.96 -4.59
N LYS A 208 -6.03 10.14 -4.01
CA LYS A 208 -7.34 10.74 -3.70
C LYS A 208 -8.13 11.08 -4.97
N THR A 209 -7.45 11.57 -6.01
CA THR A 209 -8.07 11.77 -7.33
C THR A 209 -8.55 10.44 -7.94
N LEU A 210 -7.72 9.39 -7.82
CA LEU A 210 -8.08 8.05 -8.31
C LEU A 210 -9.23 7.43 -7.51
N GLU A 211 -9.19 7.51 -6.17
CA GLU A 211 -10.24 7.03 -5.26
C GLU A 211 -11.59 7.65 -5.61
N LYS A 212 -11.64 8.97 -5.80
CA LYS A 212 -12.84 9.70 -6.26
C LYS A 212 -13.40 9.10 -7.54
N LYS A 213 -12.53 8.90 -8.54
CA LYS A 213 -12.94 8.40 -9.86
C LYS A 213 -13.37 6.93 -9.83
N LEU A 214 -12.77 6.09 -8.97
CA LEU A 214 -13.08 4.66 -8.92
C LEU A 214 -14.32 4.33 -8.06
N PHE A 215 -14.52 5.07 -6.96
CA PHE A 215 -15.47 4.64 -5.91
C PHE A 215 -16.61 5.64 -5.67
N GLU A 216 -16.41 6.94 -5.93
CA GLU A 216 -17.41 7.94 -5.58
C GLU A 216 -18.16 8.50 -6.78
N ASN A 217 -17.45 8.90 -7.84
CA ASN A 217 -18.05 9.51 -9.03
C ASN A 217 -17.35 9.03 -10.32
N THR A 218 -17.78 7.88 -10.80
CA THR A 218 -17.21 7.24 -11.99
C THR A 218 -17.45 8.03 -13.28
N GLU A 219 -18.51 8.84 -13.35
CA GLU A 219 -18.90 9.62 -14.54
C GLU A 219 -18.26 11.01 -14.59
N GLN A 220 -17.66 11.49 -13.50
CA GLN A 220 -17.05 12.82 -13.45
C GLN A 220 -15.97 12.99 -14.52
N SER A 221 -15.99 14.14 -15.22
CA SER A 221 -14.97 14.43 -16.23
C SER A 221 -13.60 14.67 -15.62
N PHE A 222 -12.52 14.45 -16.41
CA PHE A 222 -11.17 14.75 -15.92
C PHE A 222 -10.92 16.26 -15.75
N THR A 223 -11.70 17.10 -16.43
CA THR A 223 -11.66 18.55 -16.24
C THR A 223 -12.22 18.91 -14.87
N ASP A 224 -13.39 18.38 -14.50
CA ASP A 224 -14.00 18.63 -13.19
C ASP A 224 -13.14 18.08 -12.05
N LEU A 225 -12.57 16.88 -12.23
CA LEU A 225 -11.61 16.32 -11.29
C LEU A 225 -10.36 17.20 -11.11
N ALA A 226 -9.85 17.78 -12.20
CA ALA A 226 -8.72 18.69 -12.11
C ALA A 226 -9.03 19.91 -11.24
N TYR A 227 -10.19 20.52 -11.42
CA TYR A 227 -10.63 21.65 -10.59
C TYR A 227 -10.89 21.24 -9.14
N GLU A 228 -11.60 20.13 -8.90
CA GLU A 228 -11.92 19.65 -7.55
C GLU A 228 -10.65 19.36 -6.71
N PHE A 229 -9.62 18.82 -7.36
CA PHE A 229 -8.35 18.47 -6.70
C PHE A 229 -7.26 19.53 -6.85
N ASN A 230 -7.63 20.79 -7.22
CA ASN A 230 -6.71 21.92 -7.35
C ASN A 230 -5.51 21.67 -8.27
N TYR A 231 -5.67 20.87 -9.32
CA TYR A 231 -4.73 20.92 -10.44
C TYR A 231 -4.93 22.23 -11.20
N SER A 232 -3.87 22.81 -11.76
CA SER A 232 -3.99 24.07 -12.51
C SER A 232 -4.94 23.96 -13.71
N ASP A 233 -4.96 22.79 -14.34
CA ASP A 233 -5.79 22.44 -15.48
C ASP A 233 -5.81 20.92 -15.70
N GLN A 234 -6.60 20.47 -16.68
CA GLN A 234 -6.65 19.05 -17.07
C GLN A 234 -5.28 18.51 -17.54
N SER A 235 -4.46 19.34 -18.18
CA SER A 235 -3.12 18.91 -18.64
C SER A 235 -2.19 18.60 -17.47
N HIS A 236 -2.28 19.36 -16.38
CA HIS A 236 -1.54 19.09 -15.16
C HIS A 236 -1.96 17.75 -14.51
N LEU A 237 -3.27 17.47 -14.45
CA LEU A 237 -3.78 16.17 -13.99
C LEU A 237 -3.26 15.03 -14.89
N ILE A 238 -3.32 15.18 -16.22
CA ILE A 238 -2.80 14.19 -17.17
C ILE A 238 -1.31 13.92 -16.94
N LYS A 239 -0.49 14.96 -16.77
CA LYS A 239 0.94 14.82 -16.46
C LYS A 239 1.20 14.10 -15.15
N ALA A 240 0.41 14.40 -14.10
CA ALA A 240 0.50 13.71 -12.82
C ALA A 240 0.24 12.19 -12.97
N PHE A 241 -0.81 11.81 -13.70
CA PHE A 241 -1.09 10.41 -14.00
C PHE A 241 0.03 9.74 -14.82
N GLN A 242 0.55 10.43 -15.84
CA GLN A 242 1.66 9.91 -16.64
C GLN A 242 2.93 9.68 -15.82
N ASN A 243 3.24 10.60 -14.90
CA ASN A 243 4.39 10.47 -13.99
C ASN A 243 4.30 9.25 -13.07
N PHE A 244 3.09 8.93 -12.56
CA PHE A 244 2.90 7.81 -11.65
C PHE A 244 2.56 6.48 -12.32
N THR A 245 2.07 6.49 -13.56
CA THR A 245 1.50 5.28 -14.18
C THR A 245 2.04 5.01 -15.58
N SER A 246 2.83 5.92 -16.16
CA SER A 246 3.25 5.92 -17.57
C SER A 246 2.07 5.88 -18.55
N ASN A 247 0.85 6.20 -18.09
CA ASN A 247 -0.36 6.19 -18.90
C ASN A 247 -1.16 7.49 -18.70
N SER A 248 -1.91 7.90 -19.75
CA SER A 248 -2.96 8.91 -19.55
C SER A 248 -4.08 8.37 -18.65
N PRO A 249 -4.86 9.24 -17.95
CA PRO A 249 -5.92 8.81 -17.04
C PRO A 249 -6.91 7.85 -17.70
N LYS A 250 -7.37 8.17 -18.92
CA LYS A 250 -8.32 7.33 -19.69
C LYS A 250 -7.72 5.94 -19.99
N LYS A 251 -6.47 5.88 -20.45
CA LYS A 251 -5.77 4.61 -20.75
C LYS A 251 -5.52 3.81 -19.48
N PHE A 252 -5.13 4.49 -18.41
CA PHE A 252 -4.90 3.88 -17.09
C PHE A 252 -6.16 3.19 -16.57
N LEU A 253 -7.29 3.90 -16.52
CA LEU A 253 -8.57 3.35 -16.05
C LEU A 253 -9.09 2.21 -16.92
N LYS A 254 -8.95 2.33 -18.26
CA LYS A 254 -9.37 1.27 -19.21
C LYS A 254 -8.59 -0.02 -19.04
N LYS A 255 -7.31 0.04 -18.68
CA LYS A 255 -6.45 -1.14 -18.49
C LYS A 255 -6.56 -1.76 -17.11
N GLY A 256 -7.03 -1.00 -16.14
CA GLY A 256 -7.02 -1.41 -14.76
C GLY A 256 -8.12 -2.39 -14.41
N THR A 257 -7.84 -3.19 -13.40
CA THR A 257 -8.80 -4.09 -12.76
C THR A 257 -8.82 -3.79 -11.28
N LEU A 258 -9.99 -3.51 -10.74
CA LEU A 258 -10.20 -3.43 -9.31
C LEU A 258 -10.44 -4.84 -8.76
N LEU A 259 -9.56 -5.27 -7.85
CA LEU A 259 -9.66 -6.57 -7.20
C LEU A 259 -10.20 -6.37 -5.76
N GLY A 260 -11.30 -7.04 -5.43
CA GLY A 260 -11.95 -6.86 -4.13
C GLY A 260 -12.65 -5.50 -3.98
N ASN A 261 -12.79 -5.02 -2.74
CA ASN A 261 -13.58 -3.84 -2.39
C ASN A 261 -12.72 -2.66 -1.88
N GLU A 262 -11.39 -2.79 -1.91
CA GLU A 262 -10.46 -1.78 -1.41
C GLU A 262 -9.60 -1.23 -2.55
N ASP A 263 -8.66 -0.32 -2.27
CA ASP A 263 -7.78 0.28 -3.28
C ASP A 263 -6.70 -0.71 -3.79
N THR A 264 -7.16 -1.76 -4.48
CA THR A 264 -6.37 -2.80 -5.16
C THR A 264 -6.56 -2.71 -6.68
N PHE A 265 -6.44 -1.49 -7.22
CA PHE A 265 -6.53 -1.24 -8.65
C PHE A 265 -5.19 -1.51 -9.32
N TRP A 266 -5.12 -2.57 -10.11
CA TRP A 266 -3.90 -3.05 -10.77
C TRP A 266 -4.08 -3.21 -12.27
N HIS A 267 -2.98 -3.16 -13.02
CA HIS A 267 -2.99 -3.58 -14.42
C HIS A 267 -2.55 -5.03 -14.50
N LEU A 268 -3.49 -5.94 -14.72
CA LEU A 268 -3.17 -7.35 -14.99
C LEU A 268 -2.65 -7.46 -16.42
N LYS A 269 -1.49 -8.11 -16.60
CA LYS A 269 -0.98 -8.46 -17.92
C LYS A 269 -1.52 -9.83 -18.28
N LYS A 270 -2.04 -9.93 -19.50
CA LYS A 270 -2.56 -11.19 -20.05
C LYS A 270 -1.42 -12.00 -20.61
#